data_327e725ee0a8e15d3f3adc2be50a5e2d
#
_entry.id   327e725ee0a8e15d3f3adc2be50a5e2d
#
_cell.length_a   1.000
_cell.length_b   1.000
_cell.length_c   1.000
_cell.angle_alpha   90.00
_cell.angle_beta   90.00
_cell.angle_gamma   90.00
#
_symmetry.space_group_name_H-M   'P 1'
#
loop_
_entity.id
_entity.type
_entity.pdbx_description
1 polymer ?
#
loop_
_entity_poly.entity_id
_entity_poly.type
_entity_poly.pdbx_seq_one_letter_code
_entity_poly.pdbx_strand_id
1 'polypeptide(L)'
;MLCLLAKIEEFLSTPAGRFLGMAGLAILTAVLTYIAAQTVNRLMRKLVDRQRKSGSSLATVTGFVRYIAVAAVYFAGGMVIIGAIPLLSSAVHTLLTAGGVIAVVAGLAAQEALGSVVSGVMILLFKPFKMGDVVRYVDSDITGTVEEITLHHTAVRTVENKRVIIPNSKMNSAIIENADYADSRICVFLTVGVSYESDLKKAKELLAAEVAQQPSYLDVRTEQQKHDG
;
A
#
# COMPACT_ATOMS: atom_id res chain seq x y z
N MET A 1 -12.55 -37.39 -40.21
CA MET A 1 -12.40 -36.67 -38.96
C MET A 1 -13.31 -37.21 -37.85
N LEU A 2 -14.63 -37.35 -38.08
CA LEU A 2 -15.61 -37.91 -37.12
C LEU A 2 -15.32 -39.36 -36.70
N CYS A 3 -14.90 -40.23 -37.61
CA CYS A 3 -14.59 -41.65 -37.34
C CYS A 3 -13.31 -41.81 -36.47
N LEU A 4 -12.36 -40.86 -36.56
CA LEU A 4 -11.15 -40.87 -35.75
C LEU A 4 -11.44 -40.41 -34.31
N LEU A 5 -12.32 -39.43 -34.14
CA LEU A 5 -12.80 -38.95 -32.83
C LEU A 5 -13.58 -40.05 -32.10
N ALA A 6 -14.47 -40.78 -32.78
CA ALA A 6 -15.22 -41.89 -32.20
C ALA A 6 -14.30 -43.04 -31.73
N LYS A 7 -13.23 -43.36 -32.48
CA LYS A 7 -12.24 -44.36 -32.06
C LYS A 7 -11.40 -43.91 -30.87
N ILE A 8 -11.09 -42.60 -30.75
CA ILE A 8 -10.40 -42.04 -29.60
C ILE A 8 -11.29 -42.10 -28.37
N GLU A 9 -12.58 -41.77 -28.49
CA GLU A 9 -13.54 -41.86 -27.36
C GLU A 9 -13.72 -43.33 -26.91
N GLU A 10 -13.81 -44.28 -27.80
CA GLU A 10 -13.91 -45.72 -27.52
C GLU A 10 -12.65 -46.21 -26.80
N PHE A 11 -11.47 -45.79 -27.27
CA PHE A 11 -10.21 -46.16 -26.62
C PHE A 11 -10.07 -45.55 -25.21
N LEU A 12 -10.46 -44.27 -25.04
CA LEU A 12 -10.42 -43.58 -23.73
C LEU A 12 -11.46 -44.12 -22.75
N SER A 13 -12.49 -44.84 -23.19
CA SER A 13 -13.45 -45.50 -22.32
C SER A 13 -12.87 -46.79 -21.69
N THR A 14 -11.81 -47.39 -22.27
CA THR A 14 -11.16 -48.55 -21.74
C THR A 14 -10.31 -48.20 -20.49
N PRO A 15 -10.11 -49.18 -19.55
CA PRO A 15 -9.24 -48.93 -18.37
C PRO A 15 -7.83 -48.48 -18.73
N ALA A 16 -7.25 -49.08 -19.79
CA ALA A 16 -5.93 -48.75 -20.30
C ALA A 16 -5.89 -47.35 -20.94
N GLY A 17 -6.93 -46.97 -21.68
CA GLY A 17 -7.05 -45.66 -22.29
C GLY A 17 -7.21 -44.55 -21.27
N ARG A 18 -7.97 -44.78 -20.19
CA ARG A 18 -8.08 -43.84 -19.05
C ARG A 18 -6.74 -43.62 -18.36
N PHE A 19 -5.98 -44.73 -18.13
CA PHE A 19 -4.67 -44.63 -17.52
C PHE A 19 -3.66 -43.85 -18.39
N LEU A 20 -3.63 -44.14 -19.69
CA LEU A 20 -2.82 -43.41 -20.66
C LEU A 20 -3.23 -41.93 -20.79
N GLY A 21 -4.53 -41.62 -20.76
CA GLY A 21 -5.04 -40.27 -20.76
C GLY A 21 -4.64 -39.47 -19.51
N MET A 22 -4.77 -40.07 -18.33
CA MET A 22 -4.31 -39.48 -17.07
C MET A 22 -2.78 -39.28 -17.03
N ALA A 23 -2.01 -40.23 -17.52
CA ALA A 23 -0.56 -40.11 -17.62
C ALA A 23 -0.16 -38.99 -18.60
N GLY A 24 -0.82 -38.90 -19.75
CA GLY A 24 -0.62 -37.81 -20.72
C GLY A 24 -0.93 -36.45 -20.14
N LEU A 25 -2.05 -36.32 -19.43
CA LEU A 25 -2.44 -35.10 -18.74
C LEU A 25 -1.42 -34.71 -17.64
N ALA A 26 -0.96 -35.66 -16.85
CA ALA A 26 0.06 -35.45 -15.82
C ALA A 26 1.41 -34.98 -16.41
N ILE A 27 1.83 -35.57 -17.52
CA ILE A 27 3.05 -35.15 -18.23
C ILE A 27 2.88 -33.73 -18.78
N LEU A 28 1.74 -33.44 -19.44
CA LEU A 28 1.45 -32.12 -19.97
C LEU A 28 1.45 -31.04 -18.87
N THR A 29 0.76 -31.32 -17.76
CA THR A 29 0.73 -30.40 -16.62
C THR A 29 2.10 -30.24 -15.96
N ALA A 30 2.90 -31.29 -15.85
CA ALA A 30 4.28 -31.20 -15.36
C ALA A 30 5.16 -30.33 -16.25
N VAL A 31 5.06 -30.47 -17.57
CA VAL A 31 5.80 -29.65 -18.54
C VAL A 31 5.35 -28.20 -18.47
N LEU A 32 4.05 -27.94 -18.43
CA LEU A 32 3.52 -26.57 -18.31
C LEU A 32 3.96 -25.92 -16.97
N THR A 33 3.88 -26.65 -15.88
CA THR A 33 4.37 -26.19 -14.56
C THR A 33 5.86 -25.87 -14.58
N TYR A 34 6.67 -26.71 -15.20
CA TYR A 34 8.10 -26.47 -15.34
C TYR A 34 8.39 -25.22 -16.18
N ILE A 35 7.70 -25.04 -17.32
CA ILE A 35 7.84 -23.84 -18.16
C ILE A 35 7.41 -22.60 -17.39
N ALA A 36 6.27 -22.63 -16.69
CA ALA A 36 5.79 -21.53 -15.87
C ALA A 36 6.78 -21.17 -14.76
N ALA A 37 7.28 -22.17 -14.00
CA ALA A 37 8.28 -21.95 -12.96
C ALA A 37 9.59 -21.36 -13.49
N GLN A 38 10.07 -21.86 -14.64
CA GLN A 38 11.26 -21.31 -15.31
C GLN A 38 11.04 -19.86 -15.79
N THR A 39 9.87 -19.55 -16.31
CA THR A 39 9.52 -18.21 -16.75
C THR A 39 9.49 -17.22 -15.59
N VAL A 40 8.80 -17.58 -14.50
CA VAL A 40 8.78 -16.78 -13.26
C VAL A 40 10.19 -16.60 -12.70
N ASN A 41 10.97 -17.69 -12.65
CA ASN A 41 12.34 -17.65 -12.16
C ASN A 41 13.24 -16.73 -13.00
N ARG A 42 13.13 -16.77 -14.35
CA ARG A 42 13.89 -15.90 -15.27
C ARG A 42 13.49 -14.42 -15.12
N LEU A 43 12.19 -14.13 -15.02
CA LEU A 43 11.68 -12.77 -14.83
C LEU A 43 12.16 -12.18 -13.51
N MET A 44 12.00 -12.94 -12.43
CA MET A 44 12.43 -12.52 -11.10
C MET A 44 13.96 -12.36 -10.98
N ARG A 45 14.75 -13.25 -11.60
CA ARG A 45 16.21 -13.07 -11.66
C ARG A 45 16.61 -11.76 -12.32
N LYS A 46 16.00 -11.41 -13.46
CA LYS A 46 16.25 -10.14 -14.14
C LYS A 46 15.98 -8.92 -13.25
N LEU A 47 14.90 -9.00 -12.43
CA LEU A 47 14.58 -7.92 -11.48
C LEU A 47 15.62 -7.83 -10.35
N VAL A 48 15.98 -8.98 -9.75
CA VAL A 48 17.03 -9.05 -8.71
C VAL A 48 18.36 -8.50 -9.22
N ASP A 49 18.78 -8.90 -10.41
CA ASP A 49 20.06 -8.47 -11.00
C ASP A 49 20.07 -6.97 -11.30
N ARG A 50 18.94 -6.40 -11.74
CA ARG A 50 18.80 -4.94 -11.92
C ARG A 50 18.93 -4.18 -10.60
N GLN A 51 18.24 -4.65 -9.55
CA GLN A 51 18.28 -4.04 -8.23
C GLN A 51 19.66 -4.17 -7.56
N ARG A 52 20.36 -5.28 -7.78
CA ARG A 52 21.72 -5.51 -7.29
C ARG A 52 22.72 -4.54 -7.89
N LYS A 53 22.59 -4.25 -9.19
CA LYS A 53 23.43 -3.26 -9.90
C LYS A 53 23.17 -1.84 -9.41
N SER A 54 21.97 -1.55 -8.91
CA SER A 54 21.58 -0.25 -8.36
C SER A 54 21.94 -0.07 -6.87
N GLY A 55 22.63 -1.04 -6.24
CA GLY A 55 23.01 -0.98 -4.82
C GLY A 55 21.83 -1.05 -3.83
N SER A 56 20.66 -1.43 -4.29
CA SER A 56 19.42 -1.44 -3.47
C SER A 56 19.39 -2.62 -2.51
N SER A 57 19.08 -2.37 -1.23
CA SER A 57 18.81 -3.39 -0.21
C SER A 57 17.60 -4.28 -0.57
N LEU A 58 16.74 -3.82 -1.48
CA LEU A 58 15.58 -4.57 -1.97
C LEU A 58 15.95 -5.84 -2.75
N ALA A 59 17.19 -5.98 -3.24
CA ALA A 59 17.63 -7.17 -3.96
C ALA A 59 17.52 -8.45 -3.12
N THR A 60 17.76 -8.37 -1.80
CA THR A 60 17.63 -9.49 -0.87
C THR A 60 16.17 -9.91 -0.71
N VAL A 61 15.27 -8.93 -0.53
CA VAL A 61 13.82 -9.18 -0.40
C VAL A 61 13.24 -9.78 -1.68
N THR A 62 13.59 -9.21 -2.84
CA THR A 62 13.14 -9.72 -4.15
C THR A 62 13.67 -11.13 -4.41
N GLY A 63 14.89 -11.44 -3.93
CA GLY A 63 15.44 -12.79 -3.97
C GLY A 63 14.60 -13.78 -3.18
N PHE A 64 14.16 -13.42 -1.97
CA PHE A 64 13.32 -14.26 -1.12
C PHE A 64 11.93 -14.48 -1.75
N VAL A 65 11.29 -13.39 -2.24
CA VAL A 65 10.00 -13.44 -2.95
C VAL A 65 10.06 -14.37 -4.16
N ARG A 66 11.19 -14.39 -4.90
CA ARG A 66 11.40 -15.31 -6.01
C ARG A 66 11.29 -16.78 -5.60
N TYR A 67 11.93 -17.16 -4.47
CA TYR A 67 11.85 -18.55 -4.00
C TYR A 67 10.42 -18.94 -3.62
N ILE A 68 9.69 -18.05 -2.95
CA ILE A 68 8.29 -18.28 -2.58
C ILE A 68 7.43 -18.41 -3.84
N ALA A 69 7.58 -17.51 -4.82
CA ALA A 69 6.81 -17.55 -6.06
C ALA A 69 7.05 -18.82 -6.87
N VAL A 70 8.30 -19.25 -7.01
CA VAL A 70 8.65 -20.49 -7.72
C VAL A 70 8.11 -21.73 -6.96
N ALA A 71 8.23 -21.75 -5.63
CA ALA A 71 7.68 -22.84 -4.80
C ALA A 71 6.15 -22.92 -4.93
N ALA A 72 5.44 -21.77 -4.95
CA ALA A 72 4.00 -21.72 -5.13
C ALA A 72 3.58 -22.29 -6.49
N VAL A 73 4.31 -21.99 -7.58
CA VAL A 73 4.03 -22.56 -8.91
C VAL A 73 4.21 -24.09 -8.92
N TYR A 74 5.28 -24.60 -8.33
CA TYR A 74 5.47 -26.06 -8.23
C TYR A 74 4.42 -26.71 -7.33
N PHE A 75 4.05 -26.07 -6.23
CA PHE A 75 2.99 -26.55 -5.35
C PHE A 75 1.64 -26.62 -6.09
N ALA A 76 1.24 -25.57 -6.79
CA ALA A 76 0.01 -25.53 -7.56
C ALA A 76 0.00 -26.60 -8.67
N GLY A 77 1.09 -26.75 -9.43
CA GLY A 77 1.21 -27.81 -10.44
C GLY A 77 1.16 -29.22 -9.87
N GLY A 78 1.81 -29.44 -8.72
CA GLY A 78 1.74 -30.71 -8.00
C GLY A 78 0.32 -31.05 -7.54
N MET A 79 -0.42 -30.06 -7.04
CA MET A 79 -1.83 -30.24 -6.64
C MET A 79 -2.72 -30.63 -7.82
N VAL A 80 -2.50 -30.04 -9.01
CA VAL A 80 -3.26 -30.39 -10.23
C VAL A 80 -2.96 -31.84 -10.63
N ILE A 81 -1.68 -32.25 -10.60
CA ILE A 81 -1.28 -33.62 -10.96
C ILE A 81 -1.88 -34.64 -9.99
N ILE A 82 -1.79 -34.39 -8.67
CA ILE A 82 -2.32 -35.28 -7.63
C ILE A 82 -3.85 -35.35 -7.75
N GLY A 83 -4.53 -34.20 -7.99
CA GLY A 83 -5.98 -34.12 -8.15
C GLY A 83 -6.51 -34.87 -9.39
N ALA A 84 -5.68 -35.07 -10.40
CA ALA A 84 -6.04 -35.88 -11.58
C ALA A 84 -6.11 -37.40 -11.26
N ILE A 85 -5.58 -37.85 -10.11
CA ILE A 85 -5.63 -39.24 -9.68
C ILE A 85 -6.90 -39.42 -8.81
N PRO A 86 -7.91 -40.22 -9.24
CA PRO A 86 -9.18 -40.34 -8.53
C PRO A 86 -9.05 -40.81 -7.08
N LEU A 87 -8.07 -41.64 -6.78
CA LEU A 87 -7.82 -42.14 -5.43
C LEU A 87 -7.27 -41.07 -4.47
N LEU A 88 -6.61 -40.03 -5.00
CA LEU A 88 -5.95 -38.98 -4.22
C LEU A 88 -6.70 -37.65 -4.26
N SER A 89 -7.76 -37.55 -5.05
CA SER A 89 -8.55 -36.31 -5.22
C SER A 89 -9.13 -35.81 -3.88
N SER A 90 -9.58 -36.70 -3.00
CA SER A 90 -10.08 -36.38 -1.66
C SER A 90 -8.99 -35.77 -0.77
N ALA A 91 -7.76 -36.26 -0.87
CA ALA A 91 -6.63 -35.69 -0.15
C ALA A 91 -6.30 -34.26 -0.62
N VAL A 92 -6.39 -34.01 -1.93
CA VAL A 92 -6.23 -32.65 -2.49
C VAL A 92 -7.29 -31.71 -1.96
N HIS A 93 -8.58 -32.11 -1.93
CA HIS A 93 -9.63 -31.28 -1.34
C HIS A 93 -9.38 -30.98 0.13
N THR A 94 -8.93 -31.95 0.90
CA THR A 94 -8.58 -31.76 2.33
C THR A 94 -7.41 -30.78 2.48
N LEU A 95 -6.35 -30.92 1.66
CA LEU A 95 -5.20 -30.01 1.68
C LEU A 95 -5.59 -28.58 1.25
N LEU A 96 -6.44 -28.43 0.24
CA LEU A 96 -6.93 -27.12 -0.20
C LEU A 96 -7.77 -26.44 0.89
N THR A 97 -8.64 -27.20 1.57
CA THR A 97 -9.47 -26.67 2.67
C THR A 97 -8.59 -26.24 3.84
N ALA A 98 -7.64 -27.08 4.27
CA ALA A 98 -6.71 -26.74 5.34
C ALA A 98 -5.80 -25.55 4.94
N GLY A 99 -5.30 -25.55 3.70
CA GLY A 99 -4.51 -24.46 3.13
C GLY A 99 -5.28 -23.17 3.05
N GLY A 100 -6.58 -23.22 2.79
CA GLY A 100 -7.47 -22.06 2.80
C GLY A 100 -7.53 -21.38 4.17
N VAL A 101 -7.65 -22.15 5.24
CA VAL A 101 -7.60 -21.63 6.62
C VAL A 101 -6.26 -20.97 6.92
N ILE A 102 -5.15 -21.65 6.56
CA ILE A 102 -3.81 -21.08 6.74
C ILE A 102 -3.65 -19.78 5.95
N ALA A 103 -4.16 -19.73 4.71
CA ALA A 103 -4.08 -18.54 3.87
C ALA A 103 -4.84 -17.35 4.47
N VAL A 104 -6.02 -17.59 5.07
CA VAL A 104 -6.79 -16.55 5.77
C VAL A 104 -6.00 -16.02 6.97
N VAL A 105 -5.45 -16.90 7.81
CA VAL A 105 -4.65 -16.49 8.97
C VAL A 105 -3.41 -15.72 8.54
N ALA A 106 -2.69 -16.20 7.51
CA ALA A 106 -1.53 -15.50 6.96
C ALA A 106 -1.91 -14.15 6.35
N GLY A 107 -3.06 -14.06 5.67
CA GLY A 107 -3.60 -12.83 5.11
C GLY A 107 -3.93 -11.79 6.20
N LEU A 108 -4.56 -12.21 7.28
CA LEU A 108 -4.82 -11.35 8.44
C LEU A 108 -3.52 -10.86 9.09
N ALA A 109 -2.52 -11.75 9.23
CA ALA A 109 -1.21 -11.36 9.76
C ALA A 109 -0.47 -10.36 8.86
N ALA A 110 -0.66 -10.43 7.54
CA ALA A 110 -0.05 -9.52 6.56
C ALA A 110 -0.88 -8.24 6.30
N GLN A 111 -2.10 -8.15 6.81
CA GLN A 111 -3.07 -7.11 6.49
C GLN A 111 -2.53 -5.68 6.71
N GLU A 112 -1.85 -5.42 7.82
CA GLU A 112 -1.34 -4.09 8.14
C GLU A 112 -0.22 -3.66 7.17
N ALA A 113 0.68 -4.57 6.83
CA ALA A 113 1.76 -4.30 5.89
C ALA A 113 1.22 -4.02 4.47
N LEU A 114 0.29 -4.85 3.99
CA LEU A 114 -0.38 -4.65 2.71
C LEU A 114 -1.22 -3.36 2.70
N GLY A 115 -1.94 -3.09 3.80
CA GLY A 115 -2.71 -1.86 3.99
C GLY A 115 -1.83 -0.61 3.88
N SER A 116 -0.63 -0.63 4.46
CA SER A 116 0.32 0.48 4.37
C SER A 116 0.80 0.73 2.93
N VAL A 117 1.05 -0.32 2.15
CA VAL A 117 1.44 -0.18 0.74
C VAL A 117 0.29 0.39 -0.10
N VAL A 118 -0.91 -0.15 0.05
CA VAL A 118 -2.11 0.35 -0.66
C VAL A 118 -2.38 1.81 -0.29
N SER A 119 -2.33 2.15 0.99
CA SER A 119 -2.50 3.52 1.48
C SER A 119 -1.42 4.47 0.93
N GLY A 120 -0.16 4.02 0.84
CA GLY A 120 0.92 4.79 0.24
C GLY A 120 0.65 5.12 -1.24
N VAL A 121 0.16 4.14 -2.01
CA VAL A 121 -0.26 4.39 -3.40
C VAL A 121 -1.41 5.40 -3.46
N MET A 122 -2.42 5.29 -2.57
CA MET A 122 -3.54 6.23 -2.50
C MET A 122 -3.09 7.64 -2.14
N ILE A 123 -2.19 7.80 -1.17
CA ILE A 123 -1.62 9.11 -0.80
C ILE A 123 -0.90 9.74 -2.00
N LEU A 124 -0.09 8.97 -2.73
CA LEU A 124 0.65 9.45 -3.90
C LEU A 124 -0.27 9.79 -5.09
N LEU A 125 -1.41 9.10 -5.22
CA LEU A 125 -2.37 9.32 -6.30
C LEU A 125 -3.28 10.50 -6.03
N PHE A 126 -3.93 10.54 -4.86
CA PHE A 126 -4.92 11.56 -4.49
C PHE A 126 -4.30 12.80 -3.83
N LYS A 127 -3.09 12.68 -3.30
CA LYS A 127 -2.30 13.78 -2.71
C LYS A 127 -3.08 14.61 -1.68
N PRO A 128 -3.66 13.99 -0.64
CA PRO A 128 -4.29 14.74 0.45
C PRO A 128 -3.29 15.65 1.17
N PHE A 129 -2.02 15.33 1.11
CA PHE A 129 -0.87 16.16 1.47
C PHE A 129 0.31 15.80 0.56
N LYS A 130 1.30 16.69 0.51
CA LYS A 130 2.50 16.58 -0.32
C LYS A 130 3.74 16.70 0.54
N MET A 131 4.91 16.35 -0.04
CA MET A 131 6.19 16.68 0.58
C MET A 131 6.32 18.21 0.69
N GLY A 132 6.70 18.67 1.87
CA GLY A 132 6.81 20.08 2.22
C GLY A 132 5.60 20.64 2.96
N ASP A 133 4.41 20.03 2.87
CA ASP A 133 3.21 20.48 3.58
C ASP A 133 3.39 20.35 5.10
N VAL A 134 2.83 21.31 5.84
CA VAL A 134 2.71 21.26 7.29
C VAL A 134 1.41 20.54 7.64
N VAL A 135 1.53 19.38 8.26
CA VAL A 135 0.39 18.56 8.65
C VAL A 135 0.34 18.34 10.15
N ARG A 136 -0.88 18.25 10.69
CA ARG A 136 -1.13 17.81 12.05
C ARG A 136 -1.94 16.53 12.03
N TYR A 137 -1.38 15.51 12.66
CA TYR A 137 -2.04 14.23 12.88
C TYR A 137 -2.84 14.31 14.18
N VAL A 138 -4.16 14.46 14.08
CA VAL A 138 -5.04 14.84 15.21
C VAL A 138 -5.03 13.80 16.32
N ASP A 139 -5.04 12.50 15.98
CA ASP A 139 -5.15 11.40 16.96
C ASP A 139 -3.98 11.35 17.97
N SER A 140 -2.79 11.79 17.60
CA SER A 140 -1.60 11.77 18.46
C SER A 140 -0.94 13.14 18.64
N ASP A 141 -1.61 14.21 18.17
CA ASP A 141 -1.14 15.61 18.27
C ASP A 141 0.27 15.85 17.69
N ILE A 142 0.63 15.07 16.68
CA ILE A 142 1.90 15.20 15.98
C ILE A 142 1.77 16.26 14.90
N THR A 143 2.49 17.37 15.06
CA THR A 143 2.54 18.45 14.05
C THR A 143 3.93 18.55 13.46
N GLY A 144 4.02 18.70 12.14
CA GLY A 144 5.31 18.88 11.47
C GLY A 144 5.22 18.92 9.96
N THR A 145 6.36 19.07 9.32
CA THR A 145 6.50 19.12 7.86
C THR A 145 6.72 17.71 7.30
N VAL A 146 6.00 17.36 6.24
CA VAL A 146 6.19 16.10 5.52
C VAL A 146 7.52 16.13 4.80
N GLU A 147 8.50 15.31 5.22
CA GLU A 147 9.82 15.21 4.58
C GLU A 147 9.86 14.17 3.47
N GLU A 148 9.24 13.01 3.71
CA GLU A 148 9.31 11.89 2.78
C GLU A 148 8.01 11.09 2.79
N ILE A 149 7.58 10.64 1.62
CA ILE A 149 6.45 9.72 1.43
C ILE A 149 6.99 8.50 0.69
N THR A 150 7.07 7.36 1.38
CA THR A 150 7.43 6.06 0.78
C THR A 150 6.18 5.23 0.51
N LEU A 151 6.34 4.02 -0.04
CA LEU A 151 5.19 3.12 -0.26
C LEU A 151 4.53 2.65 1.04
N HIS A 152 5.25 2.56 2.15
CA HIS A 152 4.72 1.97 3.39
C HIS A 152 4.71 2.92 4.59
N HIS A 153 5.43 4.03 4.55
CA HIS A 153 5.42 5.03 5.61
C HIS A 153 5.59 6.45 5.08
N THR A 154 5.15 7.42 5.87
CA THR A 154 5.39 8.85 5.69
C THR A 154 6.25 9.34 6.85
N ALA A 155 7.32 10.09 6.56
CA ALA A 155 8.17 10.72 7.56
C ALA A 155 7.79 12.20 7.73
N VAL A 156 7.46 12.58 8.96
CA VAL A 156 7.10 13.94 9.33
C VAL A 156 8.17 14.51 10.27
N ARG A 157 8.72 15.67 9.93
CA ARG A 157 9.69 16.38 10.76
C ARG A 157 8.97 17.38 11.68
N THR A 158 9.06 17.14 12.98
CA THR A 158 8.48 18.05 14.00
C THR A 158 9.30 19.34 14.14
N VAL A 159 8.70 20.33 14.79
CA VAL A 159 9.38 21.60 15.12
C VAL A 159 10.64 21.41 15.99
N GLU A 160 10.70 20.30 16.75
CA GLU A 160 11.88 19.92 17.55
C GLU A 160 12.97 19.21 16.72
N ASN A 161 12.83 19.19 15.37
CA ASN A 161 13.72 18.49 14.45
C ASN A 161 13.78 16.96 14.64
N LYS A 162 12.74 16.38 15.24
CA LYS A 162 12.55 14.92 15.32
C LYS A 162 11.82 14.43 14.09
N ARG A 163 12.16 13.22 13.62
CA ARG A 163 11.45 12.54 12.52
C ARG A 163 10.52 11.50 13.09
N VAL A 164 9.25 11.70 12.87
CA VAL A 164 8.20 10.74 13.22
C VAL A 164 7.86 9.95 11.97
N ILE A 165 8.04 8.63 12.05
CA ILE A 165 7.76 7.71 10.96
C ILE A 165 6.39 7.09 11.22
N ILE A 166 5.42 7.38 10.35
CA ILE A 166 4.04 6.96 10.49
C ILE A 166 3.69 5.99 9.35
N PRO A 167 3.23 4.76 9.62
CA PRO A 167 2.74 3.85 8.59
C PRO A 167 1.63 4.50 7.76
N ASN A 168 1.67 4.35 6.43
CA ASN A 168 0.68 4.98 5.55
C ASN A 168 -0.75 4.51 5.82
N SER A 169 -0.95 3.28 6.30
CA SER A 169 -2.26 2.79 6.74
C SER A 169 -2.85 3.66 7.84
N LYS A 170 -2.02 4.12 8.79
CA LYS A 170 -2.44 5.02 9.86
C LYS A 170 -2.71 6.43 9.34
N MET A 171 -1.79 6.97 8.50
CA MET A 171 -1.98 8.29 7.87
C MET A 171 -3.27 8.36 7.04
N ASN A 172 -3.59 7.31 6.29
CA ASN A 172 -4.78 7.29 5.42
C ASN A 172 -6.10 7.12 6.20
N SER A 173 -6.07 6.54 7.39
CA SER A 173 -7.26 6.33 8.23
C SER A 173 -7.49 7.44 9.26
N ALA A 174 -6.52 8.30 9.49
CA ALA A 174 -6.57 9.37 10.47
C ALA A 174 -7.22 10.65 9.94
N ILE A 175 -7.64 11.51 10.87
CA ILE A 175 -7.97 12.90 10.57
C ILE A 175 -6.68 13.69 10.51
N ILE A 176 -6.41 14.29 9.35
CA ILE A 176 -5.22 15.10 9.10
C ILE A 176 -5.66 16.53 8.83
N GLU A 177 -5.14 17.47 9.61
CA GLU A 177 -5.19 18.89 9.30
C GLU A 177 -3.98 19.23 8.41
N ASN A 178 -4.22 19.79 7.24
CA ASN A 178 -3.17 20.23 6.33
C ASN A 178 -3.23 21.75 6.21
N ALA A 179 -2.19 22.44 6.70
CA ALA A 179 -2.13 23.89 6.70
C ALA A 179 -1.83 24.51 5.31
N ASP A 180 -1.33 23.68 4.36
CA ASP A 180 -0.93 24.12 3.02
C ASP A 180 -1.87 23.62 1.92
N TYR A 181 -2.98 22.96 2.28
CA TYR A 181 -3.94 22.41 1.30
C TYR A 181 -4.70 23.54 0.63
N ALA A 182 -4.41 23.81 -0.64
CA ALA A 182 -4.99 24.85 -1.49
C ALA A 182 -4.64 26.31 -1.08
N ASP A 183 -4.54 26.65 0.18
CA ASP A 183 -4.18 27.97 0.70
C ASP A 183 -3.30 27.81 1.94
N SER A 184 -2.12 28.42 1.95
CA SER A 184 -1.18 28.36 3.08
C SER A 184 -1.44 29.40 4.18
N ARG A 185 -2.50 30.21 4.03
CA ARG A 185 -2.88 31.21 5.03
C ARG A 185 -3.62 30.54 6.18
N ILE A 186 -3.09 30.67 7.39
CA ILE A 186 -3.72 30.18 8.61
C ILE A 186 -4.18 31.34 9.48
N CYS A 187 -5.30 31.17 10.17
CA CYS A 187 -5.78 32.12 11.17
C CYS A 187 -5.20 31.73 12.55
N VAL A 188 -4.51 32.65 13.18
CA VAL A 188 -3.97 32.48 14.53
C VAL A 188 -4.68 33.46 15.48
N PHE A 189 -5.26 32.93 16.54
CA PHE A 189 -5.85 33.73 17.61
C PHE A 189 -4.78 34.13 18.61
N LEU A 190 -4.48 35.45 18.69
CA LEU A 190 -3.58 35.98 19.71
C LEU A 190 -4.42 36.41 20.92
N THR A 191 -4.16 35.78 22.06
CA THR A 191 -4.77 36.16 23.33
C THR A 191 -3.86 37.14 24.09
N VAL A 192 -4.32 38.34 24.29
CA VAL A 192 -3.58 39.38 25.03
C VAL A 192 -4.30 39.64 26.35
N GLY A 193 -3.59 39.45 27.47
CA GLY A 193 -4.12 39.77 28.78
C GLY A 193 -4.07 41.28 29.03
N VAL A 194 -5.19 41.85 29.47
CA VAL A 194 -5.28 43.27 29.92
C VAL A 194 -5.80 43.34 31.33
N SER A 195 -5.51 44.43 32.05
CA SER A 195 -6.02 44.65 33.42
C SER A 195 -7.55 44.75 33.41
N TYR A 196 -8.19 44.34 34.51
CA TYR A 196 -9.66 44.45 34.68
C TYR A 196 -10.20 45.87 34.56
N GLU A 197 -9.36 46.86 34.84
CA GLU A 197 -9.73 48.29 34.77
C GLU A 197 -9.46 48.92 33.39
N SER A 198 -8.94 48.11 32.44
CA SER A 198 -8.60 48.63 31.09
C SER A 198 -9.82 48.82 30.22
N ASP A 199 -9.79 49.87 29.43
CA ASP A 199 -10.77 50.08 28.33
C ASP A 199 -10.47 49.15 27.18
N LEU A 200 -11.32 48.10 27.02
CA LEU A 200 -11.19 47.09 26.00
C LEU A 200 -11.27 47.61 24.58
N LYS A 201 -12.04 48.72 24.36
CA LYS A 201 -12.19 49.33 23.03
C LYS A 201 -10.88 49.97 22.63
N LYS A 202 -10.33 50.78 23.53
CA LYS A 202 -9.04 51.43 23.33
C LYS A 202 -7.91 50.44 23.19
N ALA A 203 -7.91 49.34 23.96
CA ALA A 203 -6.93 48.27 23.83
C ALA A 203 -6.95 47.59 22.46
N LYS A 204 -8.13 47.27 21.93
CA LYS A 204 -8.28 46.75 20.56
C LYS A 204 -7.79 47.69 19.49
N GLU A 205 -8.13 48.98 19.58
CA GLU A 205 -7.68 50.02 18.65
C GLU A 205 -6.16 50.15 18.63
N LEU A 206 -5.52 50.15 19.80
CA LEU A 206 -4.07 50.21 19.93
C LEU A 206 -3.39 48.98 19.36
N LEU A 207 -3.90 47.77 19.66
CA LEU A 207 -3.38 46.55 19.11
C LEU A 207 -3.46 46.49 17.59
N ALA A 208 -4.62 46.89 17.02
CA ALA A 208 -4.81 46.94 15.57
C ALA A 208 -3.85 47.96 14.91
N ALA A 209 -3.67 49.12 15.52
CA ALA A 209 -2.75 50.15 15.01
C ALA A 209 -1.28 49.67 15.05
N GLU A 210 -0.89 49.01 16.12
CA GLU A 210 0.47 48.46 16.26
C GLU A 210 0.76 47.34 15.26
N VAL A 211 -0.18 46.42 15.03
CA VAL A 211 -0.07 45.36 14.04
C VAL A 211 0.04 45.96 12.63
N ALA A 212 -0.75 46.98 12.31
CA ALA A 212 -0.74 47.61 10.99
C ALA A 212 0.59 48.34 10.68
N GLN A 213 1.37 48.70 11.68
CA GLN A 213 2.67 49.34 11.53
C GLN A 213 3.82 48.35 11.27
N GLN A 214 3.58 47.05 11.45
CA GLN A 214 4.64 46.03 11.27
C GLN A 214 5.00 45.90 9.78
N PRO A 215 6.30 45.84 9.43
CA PRO A 215 6.73 45.76 8.03
C PRO A 215 6.24 44.49 7.30
N SER A 216 5.93 43.41 8.05
CA SER A 216 5.42 42.13 7.55
C SER A 216 3.89 42.06 7.50
N TYR A 217 3.17 43.13 7.90
CA TYR A 217 1.72 43.15 7.86
C TYR A 217 1.22 43.19 6.42
N LEU A 218 0.36 42.25 6.06
CA LEU A 218 -0.32 42.18 4.78
C LEU A 218 -1.83 42.13 5.05
N ASP A 219 -2.55 43.16 4.68
CA ASP A 219 -4.03 43.19 4.76
C ASP A 219 -4.61 42.37 3.59
N VAL A 220 -5.03 41.16 3.87
CA VAL A 220 -5.65 40.25 2.89
C VAL A 220 -7.17 40.32 2.85
N ARG A 221 -7.79 41.26 3.62
CA ARG A 221 -9.24 41.46 3.63
C ARG A 221 -9.73 42.02 2.30
N THR A 222 -10.86 41.53 1.84
CA THR A 222 -11.57 42.15 0.70
C THR A 222 -12.10 43.53 1.06
N GLU A 223 -12.38 44.38 0.05
CA GLU A 223 -12.94 45.71 0.28
C GLU A 223 -14.26 45.69 1.10
N GLN A 224 -15.09 44.64 0.90
CA GLN A 224 -16.29 44.43 1.71
C GLN A 224 -15.95 44.16 3.18
N GLN A 225 -14.98 43.26 3.44
CA GLN A 225 -14.53 42.92 4.79
C GLN A 225 -13.86 44.12 5.51
N LYS A 226 -13.23 45.04 4.77
CA LYS A 226 -12.69 46.27 5.35
C LYS A 226 -13.78 47.24 5.76
N HIS A 227 -14.91 47.22 5.03
CA HIS A 227 -16.05 48.13 5.30
C HIS A 227 -16.90 47.60 6.47
N ASP A 228 -17.03 46.32 6.64
CA ASP A 228 -17.86 45.69 7.67
C ASP A 228 -17.17 45.60 9.05
N GLY A 229 -15.90 46.03 9.17
CA GLY A 229 -15.14 46.08 10.43
C GLY A 229 -14.41 44.85 10.77
#